data_566a4b9fd3ab31a6702a703db79e884b
#
_entry.id   566a4b9fd3ab31a6702a703db79e884b
#
_cell.length_a   1.000
_cell.length_b   1.000
_cell.length_c   1.000
_cell.angle_alpha   90.00
_cell.angle_beta   90.00
_cell.angle_gamma   90.00
#
_symmetry.space_group_name_H-M   'P 1'
#
loop_
_entity.id
_entity.type
_entity.pdbx_description
1 polymer ?
#
loop_
_entity_poly.entity_id
_entity_poly.type
_entity_poly.pdbx_seq_one_letter_code
_entity_poly.pdbx_strand_id
1 'polypeptide(L)'
;RIQIQSGISPAFADCGVRAQPDQWSMWLLNRRFRLGLPQYETLAMGRRDSLFATMLYCFPDSLPPIGEKATVGPRIRSWFQDAGILISRPAEGSNCRMAVALKGGNNAEHHNHNDLGSYVVVLGDRAVLLDPGSETYSARTFSARRYESNLLNSYGHPVPVVAGKLQQPGREAVAKVLRTNFTEKSDTLELDLTSAYPVPELVQLKRAFVYSHEGAGSLPVTDQVELTSPQSFGTALVTLGGWRRLDDGALMVYDVDEAVRVEIDTGGAAYTITAEEIREDAPVLPTRIGIALEQPVKKATVTLKITPFEGPTSDGTGN
;
A
#
# COMPACT_ATOMS: atom_id res chain seq x y z
N ARG A 1 0.76 14.89 4.58
CA ARG A 1 0.96 14.53 3.15
C ARG A 1 1.08 13.02 2.92
N ILE A 2 1.54 12.25 3.92
CA ILE A 2 1.65 10.78 3.84
C ILE A 2 0.31 10.08 4.12
N GLN A 3 -0.64 10.69 4.80
CA GLN A 3 -1.96 10.12 5.03
C GLN A 3 -2.68 9.87 3.70
N ILE A 4 -3.26 8.68 3.56
CA ILE A 4 -4.10 8.31 2.41
C ILE A 4 -5.46 8.95 2.56
N GLN A 5 -6.10 8.73 3.72
CA GLN A 5 -7.31 9.41 4.19
C GLN A 5 -7.16 9.80 5.66
N SER A 6 -8.17 10.47 6.23
CA SER A 6 -8.12 10.90 7.63
C SER A 6 -7.86 9.71 8.56
N GLY A 7 -6.75 9.78 9.30
CA GLY A 7 -6.36 8.73 10.24
C GLY A 7 -5.71 7.49 9.62
N ILE A 8 -5.58 7.37 8.30
CA ILE A 8 -4.98 6.22 7.63
C ILE A 8 -3.70 6.64 6.91
N SER A 9 -2.60 6.01 7.27
CA SER A 9 -1.30 6.10 6.59
C SER A 9 -0.93 4.75 5.99
N PRO A 10 -0.16 4.70 4.88
CA PRO A 10 0.31 3.43 4.35
C PRO A 10 1.27 2.77 5.34
N ALA A 11 1.10 1.47 5.56
CA ALA A 11 1.96 0.69 6.45
C ALA A 11 3.21 0.17 5.73
N PHE A 12 3.80 0.97 4.85
CA PHE A 12 5.04 0.59 4.16
C PHE A 12 6.21 0.48 5.14
N ALA A 13 7.07 -0.51 4.92
CA ALA A 13 8.21 -0.84 5.78
C ALA A 13 7.76 -1.17 7.23
N ASP A 14 8.59 -0.95 8.23
CA ASP A 14 8.28 -1.25 9.64
C ASP A 14 7.17 -0.33 10.24
N CYS A 15 6.29 0.22 9.42
CA CYS A 15 5.15 1.02 9.88
C CYS A 15 3.97 0.12 10.25
N GLY A 16 3.33 0.36 11.38
CA GLY A 16 2.12 -0.38 11.75
C GLY A 16 0.90 0.07 10.97
N VAL A 17 0.00 -0.86 10.61
CA VAL A 17 -1.24 -0.59 9.85
C VAL A 17 -2.19 0.41 10.54
N ARG A 18 -2.03 0.61 11.85
CA ARG A 18 -2.79 1.59 12.65
C ARG A 18 -1.92 2.73 13.17
N ALA A 19 -0.73 2.91 12.57
CA ALA A 19 0.17 3.98 13.00
C ALA A 19 -0.47 5.34 12.81
N GLN A 20 -0.38 6.15 13.86
CA GLN A 20 -0.83 7.54 13.85
C GLN A 20 0.39 8.45 13.97
N PRO A 21 0.38 9.62 13.31
CA PRO A 21 1.41 10.61 13.53
C PRO A 21 1.48 11.00 15.01
N ASP A 22 2.68 11.19 15.50
CA ASP A 22 2.86 11.72 16.88
C ASP A 22 2.19 13.10 17.00
N GLN A 23 1.22 13.19 17.91
CA GLN A 23 0.39 14.38 18.07
C GLN A 23 1.21 15.63 18.45
N TRP A 24 2.30 15.47 19.20
CA TRP A 24 3.14 16.57 19.63
C TRP A 24 3.96 17.14 18.48
N SER A 25 4.58 16.25 17.71
CA SER A 25 5.31 16.64 16.51
C SER A 25 4.39 17.32 15.50
N MET A 26 3.19 16.77 15.30
CA MET A 26 2.22 17.36 14.37
C MET A 26 1.68 18.71 14.84
N TRP A 27 1.43 18.88 16.14
CA TRP A 27 1.04 20.18 16.70
C TRP A 27 2.15 21.21 16.51
N LEU A 28 3.41 20.87 16.82
CA LEU A 28 4.55 21.77 16.62
C LEU A 28 4.71 22.15 15.15
N LEU A 29 4.66 21.16 14.23
CA LEU A 29 4.75 21.38 12.79
C LEU A 29 3.58 22.22 12.27
N ASN A 30 2.35 21.96 12.76
CA ASN A 30 1.17 22.73 12.39
C ASN A 30 1.33 24.21 12.73
N ARG A 31 1.83 24.51 13.94
CA ARG A 31 2.09 25.89 14.37
C ARG A 31 3.28 26.51 13.61
N ARG A 32 4.41 25.81 13.56
CA ARG A 32 5.64 26.32 12.97
C ARG A 32 5.49 26.65 11.48
N PHE A 33 4.80 25.78 10.75
CA PHE A 33 4.62 25.89 9.30
C PHE A 33 3.24 26.38 8.88
N ARG A 34 2.38 26.74 9.84
CA ARG A 34 1.01 27.24 9.58
C ARG A 34 0.24 26.29 8.65
N LEU A 35 0.23 25.00 8.98
CA LEU A 35 -0.36 23.97 8.11
C LEU A 35 -1.89 24.00 8.07
N GLY A 36 -2.54 24.72 9.01
CA GLY A 36 -4.01 24.84 9.07
C GLY A 36 -4.73 23.52 9.32
N LEU A 37 -4.13 22.61 10.11
CA LEU A 37 -4.68 21.30 10.43
C LEU A 37 -5.48 21.37 11.75
N PRO A 38 -6.83 21.43 11.71
CA PRO A 38 -7.66 21.65 12.90
C PRO A 38 -7.47 20.60 13.99
N GLN A 39 -7.25 19.33 13.61
CA GLN A 39 -7.04 18.23 14.55
C GLN A 39 -5.75 18.36 15.38
N TYR A 40 -4.85 19.28 14.99
CA TYR A 40 -3.59 19.57 15.68
C TYR A 40 -3.51 21.02 16.16
N GLU A 41 -4.62 21.75 16.24
CA GLU A 41 -4.65 23.12 16.79
C GLU A 41 -4.54 23.13 18.31
N THR A 42 -5.12 22.13 18.96
CA THR A 42 -5.07 21.95 20.41
C THR A 42 -4.39 20.67 20.79
N LEU A 43 -3.53 20.73 21.81
CA LEU A 43 -3.02 19.53 22.45
C LEU A 43 -3.97 19.09 23.55
N ALA A 44 -4.48 17.87 23.42
CA ALA A 44 -5.08 17.22 24.57
C ALA A 44 -4.00 17.03 25.65
N MET A 45 -4.13 17.72 26.77
CA MET A 45 -3.19 17.69 27.90
C MET A 45 -3.24 16.36 28.68
N GLY A 46 -3.29 15.22 27.98
CA GLY A 46 -3.28 13.91 28.54
C GLY A 46 -1.99 13.16 28.19
N ARG A 47 -1.25 12.67 29.17
CA ARG A 47 -0.01 11.88 29.09
C ARG A 47 1.17 12.56 28.39
N ARG A 48 2.10 13.01 29.17
CA ARG A 48 3.45 13.41 28.77
C ARG A 48 4.33 12.16 28.79
N ASP A 49 4.26 11.34 27.74
CA ASP A 49 4.88 10.00 27.79
C ASP A 49 6.31 9.94 27.23
N SER A 50 6.90 11.06 26.75
CA SER A 50 8.29 11.02 26.30
C SER A 50 9.10 12.25 26.69
N LEU A 51 10.39 12.02 26.98
CA LEU A 51 11.39 13.08 27.20
C LEU A 51 11.44 14.03 25.98
N PHE A 52 11.28 13.50 24.78
CA PHE A 52 11.26 14.26 23.53
C PHE A 52 10.07 15.25 23.48
N ALA A 53 8.87 14.82 23.84
CA ALA A 53 7.69 15.70 23.93
C ALA A 53 7.93 16.80 24.99
N THR A 54 8.52 16.45 26.13
CA THR A 54 8.87 17.41 27.19
C THR A 54 9.89 18.43 26.68
N MET A 55 10.92 18.00 25.96
CA MET A 55 11.93 18.90 25.40
C MET A 55 11.34 19.84 24.35
N LEU A 56 10.50 19.36 23.43
CA LEU A 56 9.82 20.20 22.44
C LEU A 56 8.89 21.22 23.09
N TYR A 57 8.28 20.88 24.25
CA TYR A 57 7.33 21.73 24.94
C TYR A 57 7.97 22.79 25.82
N CYS A 58 9.10 22.44 26.45
CA CYS A 58 9.75 23.32 27.39
C CYS A 58 10.72 24.32 26.75
N PHE A 59 11.03 24.17 25.47
CA PHE A 59 12.09 24.94 24.82
C PHE A 59 11.68 25.92 23.69
N PRO A 60 10.43 26.11 23.30
CA PRO A 60 10.17 27.19 22.37
C PRO A 60 9.89 28.48 23.13
N ASP A 61 10.87 29.36 23.21
CA ASP A 61 10.72 30.71 23.79
C ASP A 61 9.69 31.58 23.08
N SER A 62 9.30 31.24 21.88
CA SER A 62 8.16 31.82 21.16
C SER A 62 7.74 30.94 20.00
N LEU A 63 6.59 30.30 20.09
CA LEU A 63 5.92 29.77 18.90
C LEU A 63 5.22 30.95 18.21
N PRO A 64 5.36 31.08 16.87
CA PRO A 64 4.63 32.10 16.14
C PRO A 64 3.13 31.89 16.39
N PRO A 65 2.33 32.96 16.49
CA PRO A 65 0.89 32.85 16.60
C PRO A 65 0.34 32.01 15.44
N ILE A 66 -0.75 31.26 15.69
CA ILE A 66 -1.46 30.53 14.65
C ILE A 66 -1.86 31.55 13.60
N GLY A 67 -1.25 31.47 12.41
CA GLY A 67 -1.60 32.35 11.31
C GLY A 67 -3.02 32.08 10.82
N GLU A 68 -3.55 32.98 9.99
CA GLU A 68 -4.82 32.74 9.30
C GLU A 68 -4.83 31.35 8.66
N LYS A 69 -5.97 30.65 8.80
CA LYS A 69 -6.15 29.28 8.30
C LYS A 69 -5.63 29.19 6.88
N ALA A 70 -4.51 28.50 6.70
CA ALA A 70 -4.17 28.02 5.39
C ALA A 70 -5.22 26.95 5.04
N THR A 71 -6.16 27.31 4.17
CA THR A 71 -7.20 26.42 3.64
C THR A 71 -6.57 25.40 2.67
N VAL A 72 -5.55 24.68 3.15
CA VAL A 72 -4.94 23.60 2.36
C VAL A 72 -5.52 22.30 2.88
N GLY A 73 -6.68 21.95 2.37
CA GLY A 73 -7.16 20.57 2.43
C GLY A 73 -6.11 19.60 1.87
N PRO A 74 -6.20 18.30 2.15
CA PRO A 74 -5.28 17.33 1.56
C PRO A 74 -5.37 17.45 0.04
N ARG A 75 -4.24 17.71 -0.61
CA ARG A 75 -4.18 17.73 -2.07
C ARG A 75 -4.63 16.39 -2.61
N ILE A 76 -5.26 16.35 -3.79
CA ILE A 76 -5.69 15.10 -4.45
C ILE A 76 -4.54 14.11 -4.63
N ARG A 77 -3.29 14.58 -4.67
CA ARG A 77 -2.11 13.70 -4.70
C ARG A 77 -0.92 14.24 -3.93
N SER A 78 -0.08 13.29 -3.51
CA SER A 78 1.26 13.56 -2.98
C SER A 78 2.24 12.62 -3.68
N TRP A 79 3.18 13.17 -4.43
CA TRP A 79 4.25 12.43 -5.08
C TRP A 79 5.58 12.67 -4.35
N PHE A 80 6.18 11.60 -3.84
CA PHE A 80 7.47 11.57 -3.17
C PHE A 80 8.47 10.93 -4.13
N GLN A 81 9.00 11.75 -5.03
CA GLN A 81 9.79 11.29 -6.18
C GLN A 81 10.99 10.43 -5.76
N ASP A 82 11.76 10.86 -4.76
CA ASP A 82 12.97 10.17 -4.31
C ASP A 82 12.68 8.80 -3.67
N ALA A 83 11.52 8.68 -3.04
CA ALA A 83 11.04 7.42 -2.44
C ALA A 83 10.19 6.58 -3.41
N GLY A 84 9.83 7.13 -4.58
CA GLY A 84 8.94 6.48 -5.53
C GLY A 84 7.53 6.23 -5.01
N ILE A 85 7.05 7.02 -4.02
CA ILE A 85 5.74 6.81 -3.38
C ILE A 85 4.74 7.81 -3.92
N LEU A 86 3.61 7.30 -4.45
CA LEU A 86 2.45 8.09 -4.85
C LEU A 86 1.28 7.83 -3.90
N ILE A 87 0.69 8.90 -3.38
CA ILE A 87 -0.58 8.85 -2.66
C ILE A 87 -1.59 9.67 -3.44
N SER A 88 -2.69 9.03 -3.86
CA SER A 88 -3.77 9.65 -4.61
C SER A 88 -5.08 9.54 -3.83
N ARG A 89 -5.87 10.60 -3.86
CA ARG A 89 -7.07 10.77 -3.03
C ARG A 89 -8.23 11.29 -3.86
N PRO A 90 -9.48 11.04 -3.44
CA PRO A 90 -10.64 11.70 -4.00
C PRO A 90 -10.48 13.23 -3.97
N ALA A 91 -10.97 13.90 -5.00
CA ALA A 91 -11.17 15.34 -4.94
C ALA A 91 -12.33 15.66 -3.98
N GLU A 92 -12.24 16.78 -3.28
CA GLU A 92 -13.30 17.25 -2.38
C GLU A 92 -14.62 17.42 -3.15
N GLY A 93 -15.70 16.84 -2.62
CA GLY A 93 -17.03 16.88 -3.24
C GLY A 93 -17.21 15.97 -4.46
N SER A 94 -16.21 15.14 -4.83
CA SER A 94 -16.36 14.14 -5.89
C SER A 94 -17.12 12.90 -5.41
N ASN A 95 -17.62 12.11 -6.37
CA ASN A 95 -18.23 10.81 -6.09
C ASN A 95 -17.17 9.69 -5.88
N CYS A 96 -15.90 9.98 -6.08
CA CYS A 96 -14.83 9.02 -5.87
C CYS A 96 -14.71 8.71 -4.37
N ARG A 97 -14.77 7.41 -4.03
CA ARG A 97 -14.68 6.92 -2.64
C ARG A 97 -13.32 6.31 -2.33
N MET A 98 -12.58 5.94 -3.37
CA MET A 98 -11.31 5.22 -3.26
C MET A 98 -10.14 6.19 -3.09
N ALA A 99 -9.23 5.87 -2.18
CA ALA A 99 -7.92 6.49 -2.12
C ALA A 99 -6.84 5.41 -2.15
N VAL A 100 -5.65 5.72 -2.64
CA VAL A 100 -4.59 4.74 -2.82
C VAL A 100 -3.22 5.26 -2.38
N ALA A 101 -2.35 4.34 -1.96
CA ALA A 101 -0.91 4.56 -1.86
C ALA A 101 -0.18 3.49 -2.67
N LEU A 102 0.80 3.89 -3.47
CA LEU A 102 1.56 3.05 -4.40
C LEU A 102 3.05 3.20 -4.09
N LYS A 103 3.78 2.09 -4.05
CA LYS A 103 5.18 2.06 -3.63
C LYS A 103 6.14 1.65 -4.75
N GLY A 104 7.16 2.46 -4.95
CA GLY A 104 8.38 2.16 -5.70
C GLY A 104 9.60 2.07 -4.76
N GLY A 105 10.69 2.79 -5.05
CA GLY A 105 11.89 2.86 -4.22
C GLY A 105 12.88 1.73 -4.46
N ASN A 106 13.59 1.30 -3.42
CA ASN A 106 14.57 0.21 -3.47
C ASN A 106 14.54 -0.63 -2.18
N ASN A 107 15.07 -1.87 -2.24
CA ASN A 107 15.08 -2.79 -1.10
C ASN A 107 16.28 -2.58 -0.15
N ALA A 108 16.80 -1.36 -0.02
CA ALA A 108 17.83 -0.98 0.95
C ALA A 108 17.49 0.28 1.72
N GLU A 109 16.22 0.62 1.81
CA GLU A 109 15.74 1.73 2.63
C GLU A 109 15.87 1.40 4.13
N HIS A 110 15.82 2.42 4.98
CA HIS A 110 15.80 2.18 6.42
C HIS A 110 14.50 1.48 6.82
N HIS A 111 14.59 0.49 7.70
CA HIS A 111 13.46 -0.35 8.12
C HIS A 111 12.77 -1.07 6.97
N ASN A 112 13.51 -1.42 5.94
CA ASN A 112 13.01 -1.92 4.66
C ASN A 112 12.26 -3.25 4.76
N HIS A 113 11.21 -3.37 3.93
CA HIS A 113 10.63 -4.62 3.48
C HIS A 113 10.95 -4.84 2.00
N ASN A 114 10.94 -6.10 1.54
CA ASN A 114 11.08 -6.39 0.11
C ASN A 114 9.69 -6.30 -0.54
N ASP A 115 9.20 -5.09 -0.74
CA ASP A 115 7.80 -4.79 -1.06
C ASP A 115 7.64 -3.83 -2.26
N LEU A 116 8.62 -3.83 -3.17
CA LEU A 116 8.60 -2.98 -4.37
C LEU A 116 7.40 -3.30 -5.25
N GLY A 117 6.63 -2.27 -5.58
CA GLY A 117 5.36 -2.41 -6.29
C GLY A 117 4.17 -2.70 -5.39
N SER A 118 4.32 -2.66 -4.06
CA SER A 118 3.21 -2.77 -3.12
C SER A 118 2.23 -1.61 -3.22
N TYR A 119 1.00 -1.81 -2.76
CA TYR A 119 -0.03 -0.79 -2.78
C TYR A 119 -1.06 -0.99 -1.66
N VAL A 120 -1.75 0.11 -1.33
CA VAL A 120 -2.83 0.16 -0.36
C VAL A 120 -4.05 0.77 -1.02
N VAL A 121 -5.24 0.20 -0.79
CA VAL A 121 -6.53 0.73 -1.24
C VAL A 121 -7.40 1.02 -0.03
N VAL A 122 -7.84 2.27 0.08
CA VAL A 122 -8.66 2.76 1.19
C VAL A 122 -10.02 3.16 0.68
N LEU A 123 -11.07 2.70 1.37
CA LEU A 123 -12.45 3.17 1.25
C LEU A 123 -12.90 3.66 2.62
N GLY A 124 -13.56 4.80 2.69
CA GLY A 124 -13.99 5.35 3.97
C GLY A 124 -12.82 5.45 4.97
N ASP A 125 -12.95 4.77 6.10
CA ASP A 125 -11.92 4.68 7.16
C ASP A 125 -11.22 3.30 7.20
N ARG A 126 -11.29 2.51 6.10
CA ARG A 126 -10.77 1.15 6.00
C ARG A 126 -9.70 1.02 4.91
N ALA A 127 -8.57 0.42 5.26
CA ALA A 127 -7.59 -0.08 4.30
C ALA A 127 -8.00 -1.49 3.88
N VAL A 128 -8.88 -1.61 2.88
CA VAL A 128 -9.47 -2.88 2.45
C VAL A 128 -8.43 -3.80 1.82
N LEU A 129 -7.53 -3.22 1.01
CA LEU A 129 -6.30 -3.89 0.56
C LEU A 129 -5.12 -3.10 1.12
N LEU A 130 -4.10 -3.80 1.61
CA LEU A 130 -3.05 -3.15 2.36
C LEU A 130 -1.67 -3.79 2.17
N ASP A 131 -0.68 -3.06 2.61
CA ASP A 131 0.63 -3.57 2.98
C ASP A 131 0.57 -3.96 4.47
N PRO A 132 1.03 -5.16 4.87
CA PRO A 132 0.81 -5.66 6.23
C PRO A 132 1.63 -4.93 7.31
N GLY A 133 2.66 -4.19 6.92
CA GLY A 133 3.51 -3.46 7.85
C GLY A 133 4.41 -4.36 8.69
N SER A 134 4.73 -3.90 9.91
CA SER A 134 5.79 -4.49 10.75
C SER A 134 5.40 -5.78 11.47
N GLU A 135 6.40 -6.64 11.70
CA GLU A 135 6.37 -7.70 12.71
C GLU A 135 6.74 -7.15 14.11
N THR A 136 6.58 -7.97 15.14
CA THR A 136 7.16 -7.70 16.47
C THR A 136 8.68 -7.78 16.39
N TYR A 137 9.38 -6.72 16.77
CA TYR A 137 10.84 -6.65 16.70
C TYR A 137 11.50 -7.72 17.55
N SER A 138 12.44 -8.43 16.95
CA SER A 138 13.22 -9.50 17.56
C SER A 138 14.68 -9.43 17.12
N ALA A 139 15.54 -10.30 17.65
CA ALA A 139 16.91 -10.43 17.19
C ALA A 139 16.98 -10.85 15.69
N ARG A 140 15.98 -11.59 15.18
CA ARG A 140 15.86 -11.92 13.75
C ARG A 140 15.67 -10.66 12.91
N THR A 141 14.78 -9.77 13.33
CA THR A 141 14.45 -8.53 12.62
C THR A 141 15.67 -7.67 12.31
N PHE A 142 16.65 -7.65 13.24
CA PHE A 142 17.89 -6.84 13.10
C PHE A 142 19.11 -7.67 12.68
N SER A 143 18.91 -8.81 12.02
CA SER A 143 19.99 -9.70 11.55
C SER A 143 19.92 -9.95 10.03
N ALA A 144 20.90 -10.69 9.51
CA ALA A 144 20.87 -11.18 8.13
C ALA A 144 19.67 -12.10 7.83
N ARG A 145 18.97 -12.58 8.86
CA ARG A 145 17.79 -13.43 8.78
C ARG A 145 16.47 -12.64 8.73
N ARG A 146 16.53 -11.32 8.61
CA ARG A 146 15.36 -10.43 8.55
C ARG A 146 14.29 -10.93 7.58
N TYR A 147 14.71 -11.25 6.37
CA TYR A 147 13.81 -11.65 5.28
C TYR A 147 13.42 -13.14 5.27
N GLU A 148 13.68 -13.87 6.36
CA GLU A 148 13.02 -15.15 6.61
C GLU A 148 11.56 -14.94 7.05
N SER A 149 11.23 -13.76 7.55
CA SER A 149 9.86 -13.37 7.88
C SER A 149 9.04 -13.15 6.62
N ASN A 150 7.86 -13.80 6.56
CA ASN A 150 6.89 -13.60 5.47
C ASN A 150 6.17 -12.24 5.52
N LEU A 151 6.31 -11.47 6.59
CA LEU A 151 5.87 -10.07 6.64
C LEU A 151 6.91 -9.11 6.11
N LEU A 152 8.21 -9.46 6.17
CA LEU A 152 9.30 -8.56 5.77
C LEU A 152 9.85 -8.88 4.39
N ASN A 153 9.70 -10.12 3.92
CA ASN A 153 9.99 -10.51 2.55
C ASN A 153 8.78 -10.23 1.63
N SER A 154 8.94 -10.38 0.31
CA SER A 154 7.89 -10.01 -0.64
C SER A 154 6.69 -10.96 -0.68
N TYR A 155 6.72 -12.07 0.05
CA TYR A 155 5.60 -13.01 0.08
C TYR A 155 4.35 -12.40 0.73
N GLY A 156 4.53 -11.66 1.82
CA GLY A 156 3.45 -11.03 2.56
C GLY A 156 2.87 -9.78 1.93
N HIS A 157 3.40 -9.33 0.80
CA HIS A 157 3.01 -8.09 0.16
C HIS A 157 2.19 -8.31 -1.12
N PRO A 158 1.36 -7.34 -1.57
CA PRO A 158 0.58 -7.43 -2.80
C PRO A 158 1.47 -7.20 -4.04
N VAL A 159 2.46 -8.05 -4.24
CA VAL A 159 3.47 -7.96 -5.30
C VAL A 159 3.59 -9.26 -6.10
N PRO A 160 4.18 -9.25 -7.32
CA PRO A 160 4.38 -10.45 -8.12
C PRO A 160 5.29 -11.50 -7.47
N VAL A 161 5.12 -12.75 -7.90
CA VAL A 161 6.03 -13.87 -7.69
C VAL A 161 6.44 -14.40 -9.06
N VAL A 162 7.75 -14.46 -9.35
CA VAL A 162 8.30 -14.86 -10.64
C VAL A 162 9.16 -16.10 -10.48
N ALA A 163 8.88 -17.17 -11.24
CA ALA A 163 9.61 -18.46 -11.13
C ALA A 163 9.67 -19.01 -9.69
N GLY A 164 8.62 -18.74 -8.87
CA GLY A 164 8.60 -19.08 -7.45
C GLY A 164 9.61 -18.31 -6.59
N LYS A 165 10.25 -17.26 -7.13
CA LYS A 165 11.21 -16.43 -6.39
C LYS A 165 10.55 -15.17 -5.85
N LEU A 166 11.00 -14.77 -4.66
CA LEU A 166 10.66 -13.52 -4.00
C LEU A 166 11.66 -12.42 -4.38
N GLN A 167 11.32 -11.18 -4.07
CA GLN A 167 12.25 -10.07 -4.27
C GLN A 167 13.50 -10.22 -3.41
N GLN A 168 14.64 -9.85 -3.97
CA GLN A 168 15.89 -9.82 -3.24
C GLN A 168 16.05 -8.53 -2.43
N PRO A 169 16.74 -8.57 -1.30
CA PRO A 169 17.13 -7.39 -0.56
C PRO A 169 18.27 -6.64 -1.25
N GLY A 170 18.48 -5.40 -0.84
CA GLY A 170 19.64 -4.62 -1.24
C GLY A 170 19.34 -3.53 -2.26
N ARG A 171 20.30 -2.65 -2.46
CA ARG A 171 20.16 -1.42 -3.25
C ARG A 171 19.98 -1.67 -4.75
N GLU A 172 20.43 -2.82 -5.24
CA GLU A 172 20.29 -3.19 -6.65
C GLU A 172 18.85 -3.64 -7.00
N ALA A 173 18.07 -4.04 -5.99
CA ALA A 173 16.66 -4.30 -6.14
C ALA A 173 15.89 -2.96 -6.12
N VAL A 174 15.49 -2.50 -7.30
CA VAL A 174 14.88 -1.17 -7.51
C VAL A 174 13.57 -1.30 -8.28
N ALA A 175 12.58 -0.54 -7.87
CA ALA A 175 11.41 -0.24 -8.69
C ALA A 175 11.70 1.04 -9.50
N LYS A 176 12.25 0.87 -10.70
CA LYS A 176 12.58 2.01 -11.57
C LYS A 176 11.30 2.62 -12.12
N VAL A 177 11.09 3.89 -11.86
CA VAL A 177 9.96 4.63 -12.44
C VAL A 177 10.17 4.80 -13.94
N LEU A 178 9.30 4.20 -14.74
CA LEU A 178 9.30 4.30 -16.19
C LEU A 178 8.47 5.49 -16.68
N ARG A 179 7.32 5.71 -16.03
CA ARG A 179 6.38 6.75 -16.40
C ARG A 179 5.57 7.21 -15.21
N THR A 180 5.33 8.51 -15.16
CA THR A 180 4.28 9.14 -14.34
C THR A 180 3.42 10.01 -15.26
N ASN A 181 2.09 9.96 -15.08
CA ASN A 181 1.16 10.87 -15.75
C ASN A 181 0.04 11.22 -14.74
N PHE A 182 0.05 12.46 -14.29
CA PHE A 182 -0.86 12.94 -13.25
C PHE A 182 -1.80 13.99 -13.83
N THR A 183 -3.10 13.68 -13.82
CA THR A 183 -4.15 14.56 -14.33
C THR A 183 -5.22 14.78 -13.26
N GLU A 184 -6.23 15.59 -13.55
CA GLU A 184 -7.40 15.73 -12.69
C GLU A 184 -8.30 14.46 -12.71
N LYS A 185 -8.24 13.67 -13.79
CA LYS A 185 -9.07 12.49 -13.97
C LYS A 185 -8.40 11.18 -13.54
N SER A 186 -7.08 11.10 -13.67
CA SER A 186 -6.33 9.88 -13.37
C SER A 186 -4.88 10.14 -13.01
N ASP A 187 -4.31 9.22 -12.23
CA ASP A 187 -2.90 9.16 -11.90
C ASP A 187 -2.32 7.83 -12.37
N THR A 188 -1.29 7.89 -13.20
CA THR A 188 -0.56 6.72 -13.68
C THR A 188 0.84 6.69 -13.08
N LEU A 189 1.22 5.51 -12.59
CA LEU A 189 2.59 5.18 -12.16
C LEU A 189 2.98 3.85 -12.81
N GLU A 190 4.04 3.84 -13.62
CA GLU A 190 4.61 2.63 -14.23
C GLU A 190 6.01 2.39 -13.66
N LEU A 191 6.23 1.15 -13.20
CA LEU A 191 7.47 0.69 -12.57
C LEU A 191 8.07 -0.46 -13.36
N ASP A 192 9.40 -0.48 -13.49
CA ASP A 192 10.17 -1.67 -13.84
C ASP A 192 10.68 -2.31 -12.56
N LEU A 193 10.26 -3.54 -12.31
CA LEU A 193 10.60 -4.35 -11.14
C LEU A 193 11.63 -5.45 -11.47
N THR A 194 12.19 -5.47 -12.68
CA THR A 194 13.04 -6.56 -13.16
C THR A 194 14.21 -6.85 -12.23
N SER A 195 14.91 -5.80 -11.78
CA SER A 195 16.07 -5.95 -10.89
C SER A 195 15.73 -6.41 -9.47
N ALA A 196 14.46 -6.39 -9.09
CA ALA A 196 14.03 -6.84 -7.77
C ALA A 196 14.03 -8.37 -7.63
N TYR A 197 13.99 -9.11 -8.74
CA TYR A 197 13.85 -10.56 -8.72
C TYR A 197 15.13 -11.26 -9.19
N PRO A 198 15.69 -12.19 -8.37
CA PRO A 198 16.90 -12.96 -8.73
C PRO A 198 16.54 -14.14 -9.64
N VAL A 199 16.00 -13.84 -10.83
CA VAL A 199 15.54 -14.82 -11.83
C VAL A 199 16.33 -14.59 -13.13
N PRO A 200 17.29 -15.47 -13.48
CA PRO A 200 18.12 -15.29 -14.68
C PRO A 200 17.33 -15.26 -15.99
N GLU A 201 16.19 -15.94 -16.02
CA GLU A 201 15.29 -15.96 -17.18
C GLU A 201 14.46 -14.69 -17.35
N LEU A 202 14.40 -13.82 -16.34
CA LEU A 202 13.58 -12.63 -16.37
C LEU A 202 14.20 -11.54 -17.27
N VAL A 203 13.54 -11.27 -18.39
CA VAL A 203 13.93 -10.20 -19.31
C VAL A 203 13.36 -8.87 -18.85
N GLN A 204 12.07 -8.88 -18.47
CA GLN A 204 11.37 -7.68 -18.00
C GLN A 204 10.20 -8.05 -17.10
N LEU A 205 10.01 -7.24 -16.05
CA LEU A 205 8.79 -7.21 -15.23
C LEU A 205 8.36 -5.75 -15.05
N LYS A 206 7.23 -5.39 -15.64
CA LYS A 206 6.61 -4.07 -15.46
C LYS A 206 5.36 -4.19 -14.62
N ARG A 207 5.15 -3.23 -13.73
CA ARG A 207 3.89 -3.02 -13.03
C ARG A 207 3.37 -1.62 -13.31
N ALA A 208 2.13 -1.53 -13.78
CA ALA A 208 1.44 -0.28 -14.02
C ALA A 208 0.25 -0.14 -13.07
N PHE A 209 0.13 1.04 -12.48
CA PHE A 209 -1.01 1.48 -11.71
C PHE A 209 -1.71 2.62 -12.45
N VAL A 210 -3.03 2.52 -12.62
CA VAL A 210 -3.83 3.59 -13.22
C VAL A 210 -4.98 3.89 -12.27
N TYR A 211 -4.79 4.84 -11.38
CA TYR A 211 -5.85 5.26 -10.46
C TYR A 211 -6.77 6.28 -11.15
N SER A 212 -8.07 6.02 -11.14
CA SER A 212 -9.09 6.93 -11.67
C SER A 212 -9.75 7.71 -10.53
N HIS A 213 -9.86 9.03 -10.71
CA HIS A 213 -10.64 9.93 -9.84
C HIS A 213 -12.11 10.00 -10.25
N GLU A 214 -12.51 9.39 -11.39
CA GLU A 214 -13.87 9.47 -11.94
C GLU A 214 -14.78 8.38 -11.35
N GLY A 215 -16.10 8.66 -11.31
CA GLY A 215 -17.09 7.76 -10.74
C GLY A 215 -16.81 7.45 -9.26
N ALA A 216 -16.95 6.21 -8.86
CA ALA A 216 -16.63 5.74 -7.50
C ALA A 216 -15.10 5.56 -7.25
N GLY A 217 -14.28 5.74 -8.29
CA GLY A 217 -12.86 5.44 -8.30
C GLY A 217 -12.54 4.03 -8.81
N SER A 218 -11.35 3.84 -9.35
CA SER A 218 -10.86 2.50 -9.73
C SER A 218 -9.33 2.46 -9.73
N LEU A 219 -8.78 1.26 -9.55
CA LEU A 219 -7.34 1.00 -9.64
C LEU A 219 -7.08 -0.29 -10.40
N PRO A 220 -6.92 -0.28 -11.74
CA PRO A 220 -6.22 -1.33 -12.45
C PRO A 220 -4.74 -1.41 -12.03
N VAL A 221 -4.32 -2.61 -11.59
CA VAL A 221 -2.93 -2.99 -11.33
C VAL A 221 -2.56 -4.01 -12.38
N THR A 222 -1.66 -3.66 -13.31
CA THR A 222 -1.28 -4.51 -14.45
C THR A 222 0.17 -4.93 -14.33
N ASP A 223 0.41 -6.24 -14.25
CA ASP A 223 1.72 -6.87 -14.30
C ASP A 223 1.98 -7.43 -15.69
N GLN A 224 3.12 -7.06 -16.29
CA GLN A 224 3.60 -7.59 -17.56
C GLN A 224 4.95 -8.24 -17.36
N VAL A 225 5.03 -9.55 -17.65
CA VAL A 225 6.27 -10.32 -17.52
C VAL A 225 6.75 -10.81 -18.88
N GLU A 226 8.06 -10.76 -19.11
CA GLU A 226 8.75 -11.36 -20.24
C GLU A 226 9.95 -12.16 -19.75
N LEU A 227 10.05 -13.42 -20.23
CA LEU A 227 11.03 -14.43 -19.81
C LEU A 227 11.66 -15.11 -21.02
N THR A 228 12.92 -15.50 -20.91
CA THR A 228 13.64 -16.25 -21.97
C THR A 228 13.12 -17.68 -22.11
N SER A 229 12.67 -18.30 -21.02
CA SER A 229 12.05 -19.64 -20.98
C SER A 229 10.78 -19.63 -20.13
N PRO A 230 9.83 -20.58 -20.33
CA PRO A 230 8.60 -20.62 -19.56
C PRO A 230 8.88 -20.78 -18.06
N GLN A 231 8.32 -19.91 -17.23
CA GLN A 231 8.39 -19.94 -15.77
C GLN A 231 7.02 -19.69 -15.14
N SER A 232 6.85 -20.09 -13.89
CA SER A 232 5.65 -19.77 -13.12
C SER A 232 5.56 -18.25 -12.88
N PHE A 233 4.32 -17.73 -12.92
CA PHE A 233 4.03 -16.32 -12.68
C PHE A 233 2.73 -16.15 -11.89
N GLY A 234 2.72 -15.22 -10.95
CA GLY A 234 1.55 -14.87 -10.18
C GLY A 234 1.70 -13.52 -9.49
N THR A 235 0.63 -13.09 -8.86
CA THR A 235 0.53 -11.86 -8.06
C THR A 235 -0.33 -12.12 -6.82
N ALA A 236 -0.53 -11.11 -5.97
CA ALA A 236 -1.34 -11.29 -4.77
C ALA A 236 -2.11 -10.02 -4.40
N LEU A 237 -3.15 -10.22 -3.57
CA LEU A 237 -3.81 -9.24 -2.75
C LEU A 237 -3.51 -9.54 -1.29
N VAL A 238 -3.56 -8.53 -0.43
CA VAL A 238 -3.39 -8.68 1.02
C VAL A 238 -4.46 -7.89 1.74
N THR A 239 -5.09 -8.49 2.74
CA THR A 239 -6.14 -7.88 3.55
C THR A 239 -6.08 -8.32 5.01
N LEU A 240 -6.61 -7.52 5.93
CA LEU A 240 -6.90 -7.93 7.31
C LEU A 240 -8.36 -8.35 7.49
N GLY A 241 -9.18 -8.14 6.47
CA GLY A 241 -10.59 -8.54 6.47
C GLY A 241 -10.81 -9.90 5.83
N GLY A 242 -11.99 -10.08 5.26
CA GLY A 242 -12.39 -11.30 4.57
C GLY A 242 -12.41 -11.15 3.05
N TRP A 243 -12.66 -12.29 2.40
CA TRP A 243 -12.82 -12.31 0.95
C TRP A 243 -13.77 -13.43 0.54
N ARG A 244 -14.39 -13.31 -0.62
CA ARG A 244 -15.13 -14.39 -1.28
C ARG A 244 -15.11 -14.23 -2.79
N ARG A 245 -15.32 -15.34 -3.51
CA ARG A 245 -15.54 -15.33 -4.94
C ARG A 245 -17.00 -15.01 -5.25
N LEU A 246 -17.22 -14.13 -6.23
CA LEU A 246 -18.54 -13.79 -6.73
C LEU A 246 -18.96 -14.75 -7.85
N ASP A 247 -20.25 -14.81 -8.15
CA ASP A 247 -20.83 -15.72 -9.17
C ASP A 247 -20.24 -15.50 -10.58
N ASP A 248 -19.83 -14.29 -10.88
CA ASP A 248 -19.18 -13.93 -12.15
C ASP A 248 -17.65 -14.14 -12.16
N GLY A 249 -17.11 -14.73 -11.11
CA GLY A 249 -15.70 -15.09 -10.98
C GLY A 249 -14.80 -13.99 -10.39
N ALA A 250 -15.26 -12.75 -10.23
CA ALA A 250 -14.52 -11.71 -9.53
C ALA A 250 -14.37 -12.03 -8.04
N LEU A 251 -13.47 -11.33 -7.37
CA LEU A 251 -13.34 -11.40 -5.91
C LEU A 251 -14.02 -10.20 -5.28
N MET A 252 -14.70 -10.42 -4.17
CA MET A 252 -15.02 -9.40 -3.19
C MET A 252 -14.03 -9.53 -2.05
N VAL A 253 -13.32 -8.44 -1.73
CA VAL A 253 -12.47 -8.34 -0.55
C VAL A 253 -13.04 -7.25 0.32
N TYR A 254 -13.20 -7.50 1.63
CA TYR A 254 -13.90 -6.59 2.53
C TYR A 254 -13.22 -6.47 3.88
N ASP A 255 -13.38 -5.33 4.51
CA ASP A 255 -13.02 -5.08 5.91
C ASP A 255 -14.18 -4.34 6.58
N VAL A 256 -14.87 -5.04 7.51
CA VAL A 256 -16.07 -4.59 8.23
C VAL A 256 -17.18 -4.18 7.26
N ASP A 257 -17.36 -2.89 7.01
CA ASP A 257 -18.44 -2.28 6.21
C ASP A 257 -18.00 -1.81 4.83
N GLU A 258 -16.72 -1.83 4.54
CA GLU A 258 -16.17 -1.45 3.24
C GLU A 258 -15.67 -2.65 2.45
N ALA A 259 -15.90 -2.63 1.14
CA ALA A 259 -15.48 -3.71 0.25
C ALA A 259 -15.03 -3.19 -1.12
N VAL A 260 -14.13 -3.95 -1.74
CA VAL A 260 -13.74 -3.81 -3.13
C VAL A 260 -14.11 -5.04 -3.93
N ARG A 261 -14.45 -4.83 -5.19
CA ARG A 261 -14.54 -5.84 -6.23
C ARG A 261 -13.22 -5.89 -6.99
N VAL A 262 -12.68 -7.08 -7.20
CA VAL A 262 -11.46 -7.30 -7.98
C VAL A 262 -11.77 -8.22 -9.15
N GLU A 263 -11.76 -7.67 -10.35
CA GLU A 263 -11.82 -8.42 -11.60
C GLU A 263 -10.41 -8.84 -11.99
N ILE A 264 -10.24 -10.13 -12.33
CA ILE A 264 -8.95 -10.71 -12.70
C ILE A 264 -8.94 -10.98 -14.18
N ASP A 265 -8.07 -10.31 -14.93
CA ASP A 265 -7.85 -10.54 -16.35
C ASP A 265 -6.42 -11.09 -16.56
N THR A 266 -6.34 -12.28 -17.11
CA THR A 266 -5.09 -12.99 -17.42
C THR A 266 -4.86 -13.14 -18.92
N GLY A 267 -5.65 -12.41 -19.75
CA GLY A 267 -5.63 -12.59 -21.22
C GLY A 267 -6.11 -13.96 -21.66
N GLY A 268 -6.98 -14.61 -20.88
CA GLY A 268 -7.53 -15.94 -21.14
C GLY A 268 -6.69 -17.11 -20.62
N ALA A 269 -5.55 -16.87 -19.95
CA ALA A 269 -4.78 -17.93 -19.29
C ALA A 269 -5.53 -18.42 -18.03
N ALA A 270 -5.56 -19.74 -17.83
CA ALA A 270 -6.11 -20.34 -16.60
C ALA A 270 -5.26 -19.96 -15.38
N TYR A 271 -5.92 -19.75 -14.23
CA TYR A 271 -5.28 -19.36 -12.99
C TYR A 271 -5.97 -20.00 -11.79
N THR A 272 -5.21 -20.16 -10.72
CA THR A 272 -5.70 -20.59 -9.41
C THR A 272 -5.67 -19.43 -8.41
N ILE A 273 -6.58 -19.50 -7.43
CA ILE A 273 -6.62 -18.60 -6.28
C ILE A 273 -6.36 -19.42 -5.03
N THR A 274 -5.40 -19.00 -4.24
CA THR A 274 -5.09 -19.58 -2.93
C THR A 274 -5.13 -18.49 -1.88
N ALA A 275 -5.62 -18.78 -0.68
CA ALA A 275 -5.59 -17.82 0.41
C ALA A 275 -5.03 -18.47 1.67
N GLU A 276 -4.19 -17.73 2.37
CA GLU A 276 -3.61 -18.17 3.63
C GLU A 276 -3.39 -16.98 4.57
N GLU A 277 -3.51 -17.23 5.85
CA GLU A 277 -3.13 -16.30 6.90
C GLU A 277 -1.61 -16.35 7.09
N ILE A 278 -0.95 -15.20 7.03
CA ILE A 278 0.48 -15.09 7.29
C ILE A 278 0.69 -15.05 8.80
N ARG A 279 1.25 -16.14 9.32
CA ARG A 279 1.48 -16.32 10.75
C ARG A 279 2.92 -16.02 11.11
N GLU A 280 3.16 -14.78 11.51
CA GLU A 280 4.41 -14.29 12.08
C GLU A 280 4.11 -13.67 13.44
N ASP A 281 5.14 -13.43 14.24
CA ASP A 281 4.98 -12.69 15.50
C ASP A 281 4.76 -11.20 15.17
N ALA A 282 3.49 -10.83 15.06
CA ALA A 282 3.07 -9.50 14.63
C ALA A 282 1.75 -9.09 15.31
N PRO A 283 1.50 -7.78 15.42
CA PRO A 283 0.23 -7.26 15.97
C PRO A 283 -1.00 -7.64 15.16
N VAL A 284 -0.81 -8.00 13.88
CA VAL A 284 -1.88 -8.34 12.94
C VAL A 284 -1.49 -9.59 12.13
N LEU A 285 -2.48 -10.37 11.73
CA LEU A 285 -2.31 -11.58 10.92
C LEU A 285 -3.04 -11.36 9.57
N PRO A 286 -2.35 -10.85 8.54
CA PRO A 286 -2.97 -10.59 7.25
C PRO A 286 -3.24 -11.87 6.49
N THR A 287 -4.30 -11.85 5.68
CA THR A 287 -4.59 -12.88 4.68
C THR A 287 -3.98 -12.49 3.35
N ARG A 288 -3.11 -13.35 2.81
CA ARG A 288 -2.61 -13.25 1.45
C ARG A 288 -3.51 -14.06 0.51
N ILE A 289 -4.03 -13.41 -0.53
CA ILE A 289 -4.82 -14.01 -1.60
C ILE A 289 -3.92 -14.08 -2.83
N GLY A 290 -3.31 -15.23 -3.06
CA GLY A 290 -2.41 -15.49 -4.19
C GLY A 290 -3.21 -15.81 -5.46
N ILE A 291 -2.80 -15.22 -6.60
CA ILE A 291 -3.35 -15.46 -7.93
C ILE A 291 -2.21 -15.93 -8.79
N ALA A 292 -2.22 -17.19 -9.22
CA ALA A 292 -1.12 -17.81 -9.96
C ALA A 292 -1.61 -18.40 -11.29
N LEU A 293 -0.88 -18.15 -12.37
CA LEU A 293 -1.13 -18.81 -13.64
C LEU A 293 -0.85 -20.31 -13.51
N GLU A 294 -1.76 -21.15 -14.02
CA GLU A 294 -1.62 -22.61 -13.91
C GLU A 294 -0.47 -23.17 -14.74
N GLN A 295 -0.20 -22.54 -15.88
CA GLN A 295 0.86 -22.98 -16.78
C GLN A 295 2.03 -21.99 -16.78
N PRO A 296 3.27 -22.49 -16.86
CA PRO A 296 4.45 -21.65 -17.04
C PRO A 296 4.35 -20.81 -18.32
N VAL A 297 4.80 -19.56 -18.28
CA VAL A 297 4.68 -18.59 -19.37
C VAL A 297 6.05 -17.99 -19.74
N LYS A 298 6.22 -17.63 -21.02
CA LYS A 298 7.31 -16.74 -21.46
C LYS A 298 6.91 -15.27 -21.46
N LYS A 299 5.64 -15.01 -21.71
CA LYS A 299 5.04 -13.68 -21.65
C LYS A 299 3.65 -13.80 -21.09
N ALA A 300 3.30 -12.91 -20.19
CA ALA A 300 1.95 -12.79 -19.66
C ALA A 300 1.65 -11.35 -19.28
N THR A 301 0.36 -11.03 -19.31
CA THR A 301 -0.19 -9.82 -18.70
C THR A 301 -1.28 -10.27 -17.74
N VAL A 302 -1.18 -9.82 -16.49
CA VAL A 302 -2.20 -10.04 -15.46
C VAL A 302 -2.67 -8.68 -14.97
N THR A 303 -3.96 -8.42 -15.07
CA THR A 303 -4.57 -7.17 -14.58
C THR A 303 -5.57 -7.48 -13.46
N LEU A 304 -5.38 -6.82 -12.33
CA LEU A 304 -6.34 -6.78 -11.22
C LEU A 304 -7.05 -5.43 -11.28
N LYS A 305 -8.31 -5.40 -11.74
CA LYS A 305 -9.12 -4.17 -11.77
C LYS A 305 -9.89 -4.07 -10.46
N ILE A 306 -9.50 -3.15 -9.62
CA ILE A 306 -10.04 -2.92 -8.29
C ILE A 306 -11.01 -1.75 -8.35
N THR A 307 -12.25 -1.96 -7.88
CA THR A 307 -13.30 -0.94 -7.79
C THR A 307 -14.03 -1.04 -6.46
N PRO A 308 -14.59 0.05 -5.91
CA PRO A 308 -15.51 -0.06 -4.78
C PRO A 308 -16.64 -1.04 -5.08
N PHE A 309 -16.97 -1.90 -4.11
CA PHE A 309 -18.09 -2.82 -4.23
C PHE A 309 -19.37 -2.13 -3.75
N GLU A 310 -20.41 -2.15 -4.59
CA GLU A 310 -21.72 -1.62 -4.26
C GLU A 310 -22.66 -2.77 -3.93
N GLY A 311 -22.73 -3.16 -2.67
CA GLY A 311 -23.59 -4.25 -2.22
C GLY A 311 -23.34 -4.58 -0.75
N PRO A 312 -24.16 -5.46 -0.14
CA PRO A 312 -23.96 -5.87 1.23
C PRO A 312 -22.62 -6.62 1.39
N THR A 313 -21.88 -6.27 2.40
CA THR A 313 -20.59 -6.90 2.76
C THR A 313 -20.79 -8.24 3.48
N SER A 314 -21.99 -8.48 4.07
CA SER A 314 -22.36 -9.72 4.74
C SER A 314 -23.39 -10.51 3.92
N ASP A 315 -23.22 -11.82 3.84
CA ASP A 315 -24.26 -12.75 3.42
C ASP A 315 -25.34 -12.77 4.49
N GLY A 316 -26.30 -11.92 4.54
CA GLY A 316 -27.52 -11.89 5.36
C GLY A 316 -27.79 -12.97 6.44
N THR A 317 -26.76 -13.70 6.86
CA THR A 317 -26.80 -14.68 7.95
C THR A 317 -26.19 -14.07 9.21
N GLY A 318 -26.90 -13.08 9.75
CA GLY A 318 -26.73 -12.69 11.13
C GLY A 318 -27.35 -13.78 12.00
N ASN A 319 -26.54 -14.47 12.75
CA ASN A 319 -26.94 -15.13 14.00
C ASN A 319 -26.19 -14.46 15.14
#